data_94fb1961d3e724aad548b7112e363cb8
#
_entry.id   94fb1961d3e724aad548b7112e363cb8
#
_cell.length_a   1.000
_cell.length_b   1.000
_cell.length_c   1.000
_cell.angle_alpha   90.00
_cell.angle_beta   90.00
_cell.angle_gamma   90.00
#
_symmetry.space_group_name_H-M   'P 1'
#
loop_
_entity.id
_entity.type
_entity.pdbx_description
1 polymer ?
#
loop_
_entity_poly.entity_id
_entity_poly.type
_entity_poly.pdbx_seq_one_letter_code
_entity_poly.pdbx_strand_id
1 'polypeptide(L)'
;MCIYFLLIVLPLGMFSLYAYLRVKSMVQEQTFSAAQTAFDDTCRSLERLLGRLDGVIDILSTDSLIYRMASNDPRDYTYIHRLEDSDQLATTFAYLCMLADIDLIRLYVNNDYSYSNTTTNVIQISEVEASSWYQTSAMSSERFWCAPVDFEDGDDGAAQPGFSSVQVIYNPNNVKEPLAVLRADINAGRVEQVVCGTSVMENGLLLLLRGEQVLLSSDSGSLAAHPDTLVRQVQRLPSGTWETVQAEGREYYARCEEIGPSGWRIVSILPHRDVFRLSREMSAEMLAVVIAVALAAYLLAYLISQSTLKRITQLTGTMRAVEKGNVTARLNPSGNDEIAQLMGG
;
A
#
# COMPACT_ATOMS: atom_id res chain seq x y z
N MET A 1 0.39 56.84 -4.87
CA MET A 1 -0.07 55.59 -5.49
C MET A 1 0.80 54.37 -5.12
N CYS A 2 2.08 54.38 -5.39
CA CYS A 2 2.98 53.26 -5.08
C CYS A 2 2.97 52.81 -3.61
N ILE A 3 2.84 53.74 -2.62
CA ILE A 3 2.90 53.40 -1.20
C ILE A 3 1.68 52.59 -0.75
N TYR A 4 0.48 52.96 -1.17
CA TYR A 4 -0.75 52.21 -0.82
C TYR A 4 -0.80 50.86 -1.51
N PHE A 5 -0.34 50.78 -2.74
CA PHE A 5 -0.19 49.53 -3.49
C PHE A 5 0.78 48.60 -2.75
N LEU A 6 1.95 49.08 -2.38
CA LEU A 6 2.95 48.30 -1.66
C LEU A 6 2.45 47.85 -0.29
N LEU A 7 1.73 48.67 0.43
CA LEU A 7 1.23 48.40 1.80
C LEU A 7 0.13 47.31 1.82
N ILE A 8 -0.64 47.17 0.76
CA ILE A 8 -1.73 46.17 0.66
C ILE A 8 -1.24 44.91 -0.05
N VAL A 9 -0.56 45.04 -1.17
CA VAL A 9 -0.19 43.92 -2.02
C VAL A 9 0.98 43.11 -1.45
N LEU A 10 1.91 43.74 -0.76
CA LEU A 10 3.06 43.06 -0.22
C LEU A 10 2.70 42.10 0.94
N PRO A 11 1.91 42.50 1.98
CA PRO A 11 1.48 41.58 3.03
C PRO A 11 0.57 40.44 2.47
N LEU A 12 -0.33 40.77 1.53
CA LEU A 12 -1.19 39.81 0.90
C LEU A 12 -0.41 38.77 0.09
N GLY A 13 0.60 39.23 -0.66
CA GLY A 13 1.50 38.34 -1.42
C GLY A 13 2.35 37.44 -0.50
N MET A 14 2.89 38.01 0.61
CA MET A 14 3.64 37.23 1.60
C MET A 14 2.76 36.16 2.27
N PHE A 15 1.55 36.56 2.69
CA PHE A 15 0.60 35.60 3.28
C PHE A 15 0.20 34.49 2.30
N SER A 16 -0.07 34.85 1.06
CA SER A 16 -0.42 33.88 0.01
C SER A 16 0.73 32.93 -0.30
N LEU A 17 1.96 33.42 -0.36
CA LEU A 17 3.15 32.58 -0.56
C LEU A 17 3.37 31.65 0.64
N TYR A 18 3.22 32.17 1.87
CA TYR A 18 3.32 31.36 3.08
C TYR A 18 2.25 30.25 3.10
N ALA A 19 0.99 30.61 2.82
CA ALA A 19 -0.12 29.64 2.78
C ALA A 19 0.14 28.56 1.70
N TYR A 20 0.60 28.96 0.51
CA TYR A 20 0.98 28.03 -0.56
C TYR A 20 2.05 27.05 -0.11
N LEU A 21 3.16 27.53 0.47
CA LEU A 21 4.25 26.66 0.92
C LEU A 21 3.79 25.72 2.03
N ARG A 22 2.94 26.20 2.94
CA ARG A 22 2.40 25.41 4.04
C ARG A 22 1.45 24.31 3.57
N VAL A 23 0.53 24.64 2.68
CA VAL A 23 -0.42 23.66 2.11
C VAL A 23 0.33 22.61 1.27
N LYS A 24 1.31 23.05 0.48
CA LYS A 24 2.15 22.13 -0.31
C LYS A 24 2.84 21.11 0.60
N SER A 25 3.51 21.53 1.65
CA SER A 25 4.19 20.61 2.58
C SER A 25 3.20 19.69 3.30
N MET A 26 2.04 20.22 3.70
CA MET A 26 1.01 19.43 4.38
C MET A 26 0.42 18.32 3.48
N VAL A 27 0.11 18.65 2.22
CA VAL A 27 -0.41 17.66 1.26
C VAL A 27 0.62 16.58 0.97
N GLN A 28 1.90 16.95 0.83
CA GLN A 28 2.99 15.99 0.63
C GLN A 28 3.12 15.03 1.81
N GLU A 29 3.13 15.57 3.02
CA GLU A 29 3.23 14.79 4.26
C GLU A 29 2.01 13.85 4.42
N GLN A 30 0.80 14.35 4.18
CA GLN A 30 -0.42 13.54 4.26
C GLN A 30 -0.44 12.42 3.22
N THR A 31 -0.05 12.70 1.98
CA THR A 31 -0.01 11.70 0.91
C THR A 31 1.01 10.60 1.23
N PHE A 32 2.19 10.99 1.70
CA PHE A 32 3.21 10.02 2.08
C PHE A 32 2.80 9.20 3.32
N SER A 33 2.22 9.84 4.33
CA SER A 33 1.70 9.16 5.52
C SER A 33 0.56 8.19 5.18
N ALA A 34 -0.33 8.54 4.25
CA ALA A 34 -1.37 7.64 3.77
C ALA A 34 -0.79 6.41 3.06
N ALA A 35 0.21 6.60 2.20
CA ALA A 35 0.91 5.51 1.53
C ALA A 35 1.63 4.60 2.52
N GLN A 36 2.26 5.17 3.53
CA GLN A 36 2.90 4.43 4.61
C GLN A 36 1.89 3.58 5.40
N THR A 37 0.77 4.19 5.81
CA THR A 37 -0.28 3.49 6.56
C THR A 37 -0.85 2.31 5.75
N ALA A 38 -1.12 2.53 4.48
CA ALA A 38 -1.63 1.47 3.62
C ALA A 38 -0.62 0.33 3.41
N PHE A 39 0.66 0.65 3.26
CA PHE A 39 1.70 -0.37 3.20
C PHE A 39 1.78 -1.18 4.49
N ASP A 40 1.79 -0.51 5.66
CA ASP A 40 1.81 -1.16 6.96
C ASP A 40 0.56 -2.03 7.19
N ASP A 41 -0.62 -1.62 6.70
CA ASP A 41 -1.84 -2.40 6.76
C ASP A 41 -1.79 -3.63 5.85
N THR A 42 -1.19 -3.51 4.67
CA THR A 42 -0.95 -4.63 3.76
C THR A 42 0.00 -5.65 4.39
N CYS A 43 1.13 -5.21 4.95
CA CYS A 43 2.07 -6.07 5.66
C CYS A 43 1.37 -6.85 6.78
N ARG A 44 0.65 -6.15 7.66
CA ARG A 44 -0.10 -6.77 8.78
C ARG A 44 -1.20 -7.74 8.30
N SER A 45 -1.83 -7.44 7.18
CA SER A 45 -2.86 -8.32 6.61
C SER A 45 -2.26 -9.59 6.03
N LEU A 46 -1.12 -9.46 5.37
CA LEU A 46 -0.37 -10.60 4.83
C LEU A 46 0.21 -11.47 5.96
N GLU A 47 0.81 -10.86 6.98
CA GLU A 47 1.30 -11.58 8.17
C GLU A 47 0.18 -12.36 8.87
N ARG A 48 -0.99 -11.76 9.04
CA ARG A 48 -2.14 -12.46 9.62
C ARG A 48 -2.62 -13.59 8.76
N LEU A 49 -2.62 -13.43 7.44
CA LEU A 49 -3.02 -14.46 6.50
C LEU A 49 -2.07 -15.67 6.56
N LEU A 50 -0.77 -15.42 6.48
CA LEU A 50 0.25 -16.47 6.56
C LEU A 50 0.34 -17.08 7.97
N GLY A 51 0.19 -16.28 9.01
CA GLY A 51 0.19 -16.75 10.40
C GLY A 51 -0.96 -17.72 10.72
N ARG A 52 -2.08 -17.66 9.98
CA ARG A 52 -3.16 -18.65 10.11
C ARG A 52 -2.73 -20.03 9.60
N LEU A 53 -2.00 -20.08 8.49
CA LEU A 53 -1.43 -21.33 7.97
C LEU A 53 -0.49 -21.95 9.01
N ASP A 54 0.39 -21.14 9.58
CA ASP A 54 1.32 -21.57 10.64
C ASP A 54 0.58 -22.15 11.83
N GLY A 55 -0.42 -21.44 12.34
CA GLY A 55 -1.19 -21.89 13.49
C GLY A 55 -1.91 -23.22 13.26
N VAL A 56 -2.43 -23.44 12.04
CA VAL A 56 -3.08 -24.71 11.68
C VAL A 56 -2.05 -25.84 11.60
N ILE A 57 -0.92 -25.61 10.98
CA ILE A 57 0.16 -26.60 10.90
C ILE A 57 0.69 -26.94 12.29
N ASP A 58 0.84 -25.97 13.20
CA ASP A 58 1.28 -26.18 14.58
C ASP A 58 0.31 -27.09 15.35
N ILE A 59 -1.00 -26.85 15.23
CA ILE A 59 -2.03 -27.67 15.85
C ILE A 59 -1.95 -29.10 15.33
N LEU A 60 -1.92 -29.26 14.00
CA LEU A 60 -1.95 -30.56 13.37
C LEU A 60 -0.66 -31.36 13.51
N SER A 61 0.50 -30.72 13.55
CA SER A 61 1.79 -31.39 13.72
C SER A 61 1.95 -32.09 15.06
N THR A 62 1.16 -31.68 16.07
CA THR A 62 1.13 -32.26 17.40
C THR A 62 -0.08 -33.16 17.66
N ASP A 63 -0.94 -33.35 16.65
CA ASP A 63 -2.14 -34.16 16.78
C ASP A 63 -1.83 -35.66 16.82
N SER A 64 -2.32 -36.30 17.86
CA SER A 64 -2.12 -37.74 18.09
C SER A 64 -2.79 -38.63 17.04
N LEU A 65 -3.88 -38.16 16.41
CA LEU A 65 -4.55 -38.86 15.34
C LEU A 65 -3.66 -38.96 14.10
N ILE A 66 -3.05 -37.82 13.69
CA ILE A 66 -2.13 -37.78 12.56
C ILE A 66 -0.93 -38.70 12.79
N TYR A 67 -0.34 -38.60 14.01
CA TYR A 67 0.77 -39.48 14.37
C TYR A 67 0.38 -40.95 14.31
N ARG A 68 -0.78 -41.32 14.87
CA ARG A 68 -1.32 -42.68 14.86
C ARG A 68 -1.55 -43.18 13.42
N MET A 69 -2.20 -42.39 12.59
CA MET A 69 -2.48 -42.73 11.19
C MET A 69 -1.19 -42.93 10.38
N ALA A 70 -0.17 -42.13 10.64
CA ALA A 70 1.08 -42.20 9.91
C ALA A 70 2.02 -43.32 10.37
N SER A 71 1.96 -43.73 11.68
CA SER A 71 2.90 -44.67 12.29
C SER A 71 2.41 -46.11 12.38
N ASN A 72 1.09 -46.35 12.29
CA ASN A 72 0.55 -47.68 12.49
C ASN A 72 0.69 -48.56 11.25
N ASP A 73 1.00 -49.88 11.46
CA ASP A 73 0.98 -50.86 10.40
C ASP A 73 -0.49 -51.11 9.93
N PRO A 74 -0.80 -50.92 8.66
CA PRO A 74 -2.14 -51.14 8.13
C PRO A 74 -2.73 -52.52 8.44
N ARG A 75 -1.89 -53.52 8.69
CA ARG A 75 -2.31 -54.92 8.99
C ARG A 75 -2.90 -55.06 10.39
N ASP A 76 -2.53 -54.18 11.31
CA ASP A 76 -3.00 -54.22 12.70
C ASP A 76 -4.30 -53.45 12.91
N TYR A 77 -4.78 -52.77 11.84
CA TYR A 77 -5.97 -51.93 11.88
C TYR A 77 -7.18 -52.54 11.18
N THR A 78 -8.28 -52.61 11.93
CA THR A 78 -9.57 -53.01 11.34
C THR A 78 -10.08 -51.96 10.36
N TYR A 79 -10.75 -52.36 9.28
CA TYR A 79 -11.36 -51.44 8.32
C TYR A 79 -12.24 -50.35 8.96
N ILE A 80 -12.99 -50.73 10.00
CA ILE A 80 -13.87 -49.80 10.74
C ILE A 80 -13.05 -48.68 11.40
N HIS A 81 -11.97 -49.00 12.08
CA HIS A 81 -11.11 -47.99 12.72
C HIS A 81 -10.44 -47.04 11.71
N ARG A 82 -10.10 -47.55 10.53
CA ARG A 82 -9.56 -46.72 9.43
C ARG A 82 -10.58 -45.72 8.94
N LEU A 83 -11.83 -46.14 8.80
CA LEU A 83 -12.92 -45.28 8.37
C LEU A 83 -13.23 -44.19 9.42
N GLU A 84 -13.27 -44.58 10.71
CA GLU A 84 -13.48 -43.65 11.83
C GLU A 84 -12.36 -42.61 11.91
N ASP A 85 -11.10 -43.02 11.84
CA ASP A 85 -9.95 -42.12 11.85
C ASP A 85 -9.97 -41.15 10.65
N SER A 86 -10.31 -41.65 9.47
CA SER A 86 -10.41 -40.84 8.25
C SER A 86 -11.55 -39.81 8.34
N ASP A 87 -12.70 -40.20 8.85
CA ASP A 87 -13.87 -39.32 9.04
C ASP A 87 -13.58 -38.24 10.12
N GLN A 88 -12.94 -38.65 11.21
CA GLN A 88 -12.50 -37.72 12.24
C GLN A 88 -11.50 -36.70 11.70
N LEU A 89 -10.51 -37.14 10.91
CA LEU A 89 -9.52 -36.25 10.32
C LEU A 89 -10.17 -35.28 9.30
N ALA A 90 -11.04 -35.79 8.44
CA ALA A 90 -11.76 -34.96 7.48
C ALA A 90 -12.61 -33.87 8.17
N THR A 91 -13.29 -34.25 9.26
CA THR A 91 -14.07 -33.32 10.09
C THR A 91 -13.17 -32.27 10.74
N THR A 92 -12.01 -32.67 11.26
CA THR A 92 -11.02 -31.76 11.85
C THR A 92 -10.47 -30.79 10.81
N PHE A 93 -10.13 -31.26 9.63
CA PHE A 93 -9.65 -30.42 8.54
C PHE A 93 -10.70 -29.39 8.09
N ALA A 94 -11.94 -29.87 7.89
CA ALA A 94 -13.05 -28.97 7.52
C ALA A 94 -13.29 -27.88 8.58
N TYR A 95 -13.24 -28.26 9.86
CA TYR A 95 -13.38 -27.31 10.97
C TYR A 95 -12.24 -26.29 11.01
N LEU A 96 -10.99 -26.74 10.88
CA LEU A 96 -9.82 -25.86 10.88
C LEU A 96 -9.78 -24.96 9.64
N CYS A 97 -10.14 -25.44 8.47
CA CYS A 97 -10.28 -24.63 7.27
C CYS A 97 -11.29 -23.50 7.50
N MET A 98 -12.45 -23.81 8.07
CA MET A 98 -13.48 -22.80 8.35
C MET A 98 -13.04 -21.83 9.44
N LEU A 99 -12.42 -22.30 10.53
CA LEU A 99 -12.00 -21.47 11.66
C LEU A 99 -10.86 -20.53 11.31
N ALA A 100 -9.84 -21.04 10.62
CA ALA A 100 -8.66 -20.28 10.22
C ALA A 100 -8.85 -19.53 8.89
N ASP A 101 -9.99 -19.77 8.21
CA ASP A 101 -10.28 -19.16 6.91
C ASP A 101 -9.15 -19.47 5.90
N ILE A 102 -8.82 -20.74 5.76
CA ILE A 102 -7.88 -21.31 4.77
C ILE A 102 -8.62 -22.22 3.82
N ASP A 103 -8.05 -22.45 2.62
CA ASP A 103 -8.80 -23.11 1.56
C ASP A 103 -8.69 -24.63 1.63
N LEU A 104 -7.53 -25.17 2.01
CA LEU A 104 -7.31 -26.61 1.98
C LEU A 104 -6.21 -27.05 2.96
N ILE A 105 -6.40 -28.24 3.55
CA ILE A 105 -5.39 -28.95 4.33
C ILE A 105 -5.23 -30.34 3.74
N ARG A 106 -4.00 -30.77 3.54
CA ARG A 106 -3.65 -32.10 3.06
C ARG A 106 -2.65 -32.78 3.98
N LEU A 107 -2.86 -34.08 4.16
CA LEU A 107 -1.93 -34.97 4.86
C LEU A 107 -1.37 -35.98 3.87
N TYR A 108 -0.07 -35.99 3.71
CA TYR A 108 0.63 -37.00 2.92
C TYR A 108 1.27 -37.99 3.88
N VAL A 109 1.03 -39.30 3.69
CA VAL A 109 1.50 -40.35 4.57
C VAL A 109 2.32 -41.36 3.81
N ASN A 110 3.32 -41.96 4.50
CA ASN A 110 4.22 -42.94 3.92
C ASN A 110 3.82 -44.37 4.33
N ASN A 111 2.52 -44.70 4.21
CA ASN A 111 2.05 -46.06 4.45
C ASN A 111 0.84 -46.39 3.60
N ASP A 112 0.55 -47.71 3.42
CA ASP A 112 -0.61 -48.20 2.66
C ASP A 112 -1.94 -47.98 3.41
N TYR A 113 -1.92 -47.30 4.54
CA TYR A 113 -3.10 -46.95 5.33
C TYR A 113 -3.98 -45.94 4.64
N SER A 114 -3.36 -45.06 3.87
CA SER A 114 -4.09 -43.99 3.19
C SER A 114 -4.95 -44.60 2.06
N TYR A 115 -6.24 -44.34 2.16
CA TYR A 115 -7.05 -44.38 0.99
C TYR A 115 -6.75 -43.12 0.19
N SER A 116 -6.04 -43.27 -0.90
CA SER A 116 -5.87 -42.20 -1.88
C SER A 116 -7.25 -41.79 -2.38
N ASN A 117 -7.88 -40.89 -1.65
CA ASN A 117 -9.18 -40.36 -1.98
C ASN A 117 -9.13 -38.86 -1.83
N THR A 118 -9.33 -38.17 -2.93
CA THR A 118 -9.44 -36.69 -2.96
C THR A 118 -10.49 -36.16 -1.99
N THR A 119 -11.44 -36.97 -1.54
CA THR A 119 -12.49 -36.61 -0.60
C THR A 119 -11.97 -36.47 0.84
N THR A 120 -10.91 -37.17 1.22
CA THR A 120 -10.39 -37.20 2.59
C THR A 120 -9.18 -36.30 2.79
N ASN A 121 -8.61 -35.77 1.72
CA ASN A 121 -7.37 -34.97 1.73
C ASN A 121 -6.17 -35.72 2.37
N VAL A 122 -6.21 -37.06 2.37
CA VAL A 122 -5.11 -37.94 2.78
C VAL A 122 -4.57 -38.62 1.55
N ILE A 123 -3.30 -38.43 1.26
CA ILE A 123 -2.64 -38.82 0.01
C ILE A 123 -1.39 -39.61 0.34
N GLN A 124 -0.99 -40.54 -0.50
CA GLN A 124 0.29 -41.23 -0.33
C GLN A 124 1.45 -40.33 -0.76
N ILE A 125 2.54 -40.36 0.01
CA ILE A 125 3.75 -39.58 -0.31
C ILE A 125 4.27 -39.97 -1.70
N SER A 126 4.15 -41.25 -2.09
CA SER A 126 4.58 -41.72 -3.41
C SER A 126 3.92 -41.00 -4.60
N GLU A 127 2.75 -40.39 -4.40
CA GLU A 127 2.05 -39.60 -5.44
C GLU A 127 2.73 -38.23 -5.68
N VAL A 128 3.43 -37.69 -4.66
CA VAL A 128 4.05 -36.38 -4.71
C VAL A 128 5.57 -36.41 -4.58
N GLU A 129 6.15 -37.61 -4.44
CA GLU A 129 7.61 -37.77 -4.23
C GLU A 129 8.45 -37.16 -5.38
N ALA A 130 7.92 -37.14 -6.59
CA ALA A 130 8.57 -36.56 -7.75
C ALA A 130 8.40 -35.03 -7.85
N SER A 131 7.48 -34.44 -7.09
CA SER A 131 7.21 -32.99 -7.18
C SER A 131 8.34 -32.14 -6.59
N SER A 132 8.59 -30.99 -7.20
CA SER A 132 9.69 -30.10 -6.82
C SER A 132 9.50 -29.54 -5.40
N TRP A 133 8.27 -29.21 -5.02
CA TRP A 133 7.95 -28.69 -3.69
C TRP A 133 8.21 -29.72 -2.58
N TYR A 134 7.89 -31.01 -2.83
CA TYR A 134 8.14 -32.07 -1.87
C TYR A 134 9.64 -32.33 -1.69
N GLN A 135 10.37 -32.46 -2.79
CA GLN A 135 11.82 -32.67 -2.73
C GLN A 135 12.55 -31.55 -1.96
N THR A 136 12.13 -30.30 -2.16
CA THR A 136 12.69 -29.16 -1.44
C THR A 136 12.31 -29.20 0.04
N SER A 137 11.05 -29.51 0.38
CA SER A 137 10.57 -29.59 1.77
C SER A 137 11.18 -30.76 2.54
N ALA A 138 11.39 -31.90 1.89
CA ALA A 138 11.99 -33.10 2.49
C ALA A 138 13.47 -32.91 2.87
N MET A 139 14.16 -31.93 2.28
CA MET A 139 15.54 -31.56 2.63
C MET A 139 15.60 -30.63 3.84
N SER A 140 14.50 -30.04 4.27
CA SER A 140 14.41 -29.12 5.38
C SER A 140 13.79 -29.78 6.60
N SER A 141 14.41 -29.68 7.76
CA SER A 141 13.79 -30.04 9.04
C SER A 141 12.89 -28.93 9.56
N GLU A 142 12.97 -27.77 8.99
CA GLU A 142 12.18 -26.60 9.34
C GLU A 142 10.96 -26.50 8.43
N ARG A 143 9.98 -25.70 8.85
CA ARG A 143 8.80 -25.38 8.06
C ARG A 143 9.19 -24.74 6.73
N PHE A 144 8.58 -25.21 5.65
CA PHE A 144 8.84 -24.73 4.31
C PHE A 144 7.62 -24.01 3.75
N TRP A 145 7.87 -22.92 3.04
CA TRP A 145 6.85 -22.10 2.43
C TRP A 145 6.91 -22.22 0.91
N CYS A 146 5.78 -22.62 0.32
CA CYS A 146 5.61 -22.69 -1.13
C CYS A 146 4.78 -21.52 -1.65
N ALA A 147 5.11 -21.10 -2.85
CA ALA A 147 4.33 -20.15 -3.64
C ALA A 147 3.80 -20.82 -4.91
N PRO A 148 2.84 -20.22 -5.63
CA PRO A 148 2.28 -20.82 -6.85
C PRO A 148 3.32 -21.28 -7.88
N VAL A 149 4.44 -20.59 -7.95
CA VAL A 149 5.56 -20.88 -8.87
C VAL A 149 6.32 -22.18 -8.55
N ASP A 150 6.14 -22.73 -7.36
CA ASP A 150 6.81 -23.98 -6.93
C ASP A 150 6.04 -25.24 -7.36
N PHE A 151 4.83 -25.05 -7.87
CA PHE A 151 3.97 -26.13 -8.31
C PHE A 151 4.03 -26.26 -9.84
N GLU A 152 4.28 -27.45 -10.33
CA GLU A 152 4.20 -27.76 -11.75
C GLU A 152 2.75 -28.06 -12.16
N ASP A 153 2.42 -27.82 -13.44
CA ASP A 153 1.09 -28.13 -13.96
C ASP A 153 0.79 -29.62 -13.80
N GLY A 154 -0.15 -29.94 -12.93
CA GLY A 154 -0.58 -31.32 -12.68
C GLY A 154 -0.13 -31.92 -11.35
N ASP A 155 0.64 -31.23 -10.55
CA ASP A 155 1.23 -31.74 -9.30
C ASP A 155 0.21 -32.19 -8.24
N ASP A 156 -1.04 -31.73 -8.29
CA ASP A 156 -2.05 -32.02 -7.27
C ASP A 156 -3.48 -32.30 -7.80
N GLY A 157 -3.62 -32.51 -9.09
CA GLY A 157 -4.84 -33.08 -9.70
C GLY A 157 -6.13 -32.28 -9.65
N ALA A 158 -6.24 -31.13 -8.94
CA ALA A 158 -7.55 -30.46 -8.84
C ALA A 158 -7.59 -29.00 -8.38
N ALA A 159 -6.57 -28.42 -7.78
CA ALA A 159 -6.67 -27.05 -7.26
C ALA A 159 -5.64 -26.13 -7.91
N GLN A 160 -6.05 -24.90 -8.21
CA GLN A 160 -5.09 -23.86 -8.59
C GLN A 160 -4.01 -23.75 -7.53
N PRO A 161 -2.72 -23.70 -7.92
CA PRO A 161 -1.63 -23.59 -6.98
C PRO A 161 -1.79 -22.33 -6.13
N GLY A 162 -1.64 -22.51 -4.82
CA GLY A 162 -1.79 -21.45 -3.84
C GLY A 162 -0.49 -21.17 -3.09
N PHE A 163 -0.57 -20.32 -2.09
CA PHE A 163 0.50 -20.14 -1.10
C PHE A 163 0.31 -21.18 0.00
N SER A 164 1.38 -21.92 0.33
CA SER A 164 1.29 -23.07 1.21
C SER A 164 2.34 -23.04 2.30
N SER A 165 1.94 -23.49 3.50
CA SER A 165 2.86 -23.85 4.58
C SER A 165 2.98 -25.36 4.63
N VAL A 166 4.19 -25.89 4.64
CA VAL A 166 4.51 -27.31 4.60
C VAL A 166 5.37 -27.68 5.79
N GLN A 167 4.97 -28.74 6.50
CA GLN A 167 5.72 -29.29 7.63
C GLN A 167 5.92 -30.79 7.48
N VAL A 168 7.16 -31.23 7.51
CA VAL A 168 7.49 -32.66 7.53
C VAL A 168 7.45 -33.17 8.98
N ILE A 169 6.74 -34.24 9.20
CA ILE A 169 6.69 -34.99 10.47
C ILE A 169 7.61 -36.20 10.35
N TYR A 170 8.62 -36.25 11.15
CA TYR A 170 9.60 -37.35 11.16
C TYR A 170 9.27 -38.41 12.19
N ASN A 171 9.67 -39.65 11.90
CA ASN A 171 9.63 -40.73 12.86
C ASN A 171 10.59 -40.43 14.03
N PRO A 172 10.10 -40.35 15.27
CA PRO A 172 10.96 -40.04 16.42
C PRO A 172 12.02 -41.11 16.67
N ASN A 173 11.83 -42.34 16.16
CA ASN A 173 12.83 -43.41 16.24
C ASN A 173 13.81 -43.41 15.05
N ASN A 174 13.46 -42.71 13.96
CA ASN A 174 14.29 -42.60 12.75
C ASN A 174 14.08 -41.24 12.08
N VAL A 175 14.80 -40.23 12.53
CA VAL A 175 14.68 -38.82 12.06
C VAL A 175 15.02 -38.65 10.56
N LYS A 176 15.52 -39.68 9.89
CA LYS A 176 15.80 -39.64 8.45
C LYS A 176 14.59 -40.07 7.59
N GLU A 177 13.58 -40.65 8.22
CA GLU A 177 12.41 -41.17 7.52
C GLU A 177 11.22 -40.24 7.76
N PRO A 178 10.70 -39.59 6.71
CA PRO A 178 9.48 -38.80 6.83
C PRO A 178 8.30 -39.73 7.09
N LEU A 179 7.60 -39.50 8.19
CA LEU A 179 6.40 -40.23 8.57
C LEU A 179 5.18 -39.70 7.86
N ALA A 180 5.06 -38.39 7.82
CA ALA A 180 3.98 -37.68 7.17
C ALA A 180 4.45 -36.28 6.73
N VAL A 181 3.71 -35.67 5.81
CA VAL A 181 3.86 -34.26 5.46
C VAL A 181 2.50 -33.59 5.57
N LEU A 182 2.43 -32.50 6.31
CA LEU A 182 1.28 -31.64 6.38
C LEU A 182 1.47 -30.47 5.45
N ARG A 183 0.43 -30.12 4.70
CA ARG A 183 0.38 -28.95 3.85
C ARG A 183 -0.96 -28.24 4.04
N ALA A 184 -0.88 -26.96 4.32
CA ALA A 184 -2.04 -26.06 4.39
C ALA A 184 -1.93 -24.99 3.32
N ASP A 185 -3.00 -24.78 2.56
CA ASP A 185 -3.03 -23.97 1.35
C ASP A 185 -4.00 -22.80 1.48
N ILE A 186 -3.57 -21.63 0.99
CA ILE A 186 -4.43 -20.49 0.71
C ILE A 186 -4.38 -20.18 -0.78
N ASN A 187 -5.54 -19.96 -1.38
CA ASN A 187 -5.66 -19.62 -2.79
C ASN A 187 -4.86 -18.37 -3.15
N ALA A 188 -4.12 -18.41 -4.25
CA ALA A 188 -3.29 -17.29 -4.71
C ALA A 188 -4.09 -16.00 -4.88
N GLY A 189 -5.33 -16.08 -5.36
CA GLY A 189 -6.21 -14.92 -5.54
C GLY A 189 -6.53 -14.18 -4.23
N ARG A 190 -6.51 -14.85 -3.08
CA ARG A 190 -6.70 -14.20 -1.77
C ARG A 190 -5.48 -13.39 -1.35
N VAL A 191 -4.29 -13.92 -1.59
CA VAL A 191 -3.03 -13.19 -1.36
C VAL A 191 -2.93 -12.02 -2.34
N GLU A 192 -3.27 -12.24 -3.59
CA GLU A 192 -3.34 -11.20 -4.62
C GLU A 192 -4.32 -10.09 -4.21
N GLN A 193 -5.49 -10.42 -3.71
CA GLN A 193 -6.46 -9.43 -3.23
C GLN A 193 -5.91 -8.56 -2.09
N VAL A 194 -5.12 -9.13 -1.18
CA VAL A 194 -4.46 -8.37 -0.11
C VAL A 194 -3.39 -7.45 -0.69
N VAL A 195 -2.58 -7.93 -1.62
CA VAL A 195 -1.48 -7.16 -2.22
C VAL A 195 -2.01 -6.12 -3.21
N CYS A 196 -2.98 -6.49 -4.08
CA CYS A 196 -3.50 -5.60 -5.12
C CYS A 196 -4.62 -4.68 -4.62
N GLY A 197 -5.38 -5.10 -3.59
CA GLY A 197 -6.53 -4.35 -3.07
C GLY A 197 -6.18 -3.05 -2.33
N THR A 198 -4.91 -2.85 -1.99
CA THR A 198 -4.44 -1.73 -1.17
C THR A 198 -3.66 -0.69 -1.98
N SER A 199 -3.85 -0.63 -3.31
CA SER A 199 -3.20 0.38 -4.15
C SER A 199 -3.62 1.80 -3.73
N VAL A 200 -2.78 2.47 -2.95
CA VAL A 200 -3.00 3.84 -2.47
C VAL A 200 -2.70 4.88 -3.55
N MET A 201 -1.97 4.50 -4.58
CA MET A 201 -1.59 5.37 -5.69
C MET A 201 -1.78 4.66 -7.03
N GLU A 202 -2.30 5.38 -8.02
CA GLU A 202 -2.59 4.87 -9.38
C GLU A 202 -1.39 4.16 -10.05
N ASN A 203 -0.16 4.55 -9.69
CA ASN A 203 1.07 3.99 -10.26
C ASN A 203 2.03 3.44 -9.20
N GLY A 204 1.54 3.16 -7.99
CA GLY A 204 2.31 2.47 -6.96
C GLY A 204 2.39 0.98 -7.26
N LEU A 205 3.55 0.39 -7.05
CA LEU A 205 3.80 -1.04 -7.27
C LEU A 205 4.08 -1.72 -5.93
N LEU A 206 3.37 -2.81 -5.68
CA LEU A 206 3.67 -3.73 -4.58
C LEU A 206 4.20 -5.03 -5.15
N LEU A 207 5.32 -5.51 -4.61
CA LEU A 207 5.95 -6.76 -4.99
C LEU A 207 6.07 -7.66 -3.76
N LEU A 208 5.69 -8.94 -3.92
CA LEU A 208 6.02 -9.98 -2.96
C LEU A 208 7.20 -10.77 -3.51
N LEU A 209 8.27 -10.88 -2.73
CA LEU A 209 9.55 -11.45 -3.15
C LEU A 209 9.97 -12.60 -2.25
N ARG A 210 10.60 -13.60 -2.83
CA ARG A 210 11.39 -14.64 -2.15
C ARG A 210 12.82 -14.58 -2.69
N GLY A 211 13.73 -13.99 -1.92
CA GLY A 211 15.08 -13.68 -2.41
C GLY A 211 15.04 -12.75 -3.63
N GLU A 212 15.55 -13.24 -4.76
CA GLU A 212 15.51 -12.50 -6.03
C GLU A 212 14.28 -12.78 -6.89
N GLN A 213 13.45 -13.74 -6.51
CA GLN A 213 12.28 -14.16 -7.26
C GLN A 213 11.05 -13.33 -6.88
N VAL A 214 10.34 -12.81 -7.88
CA VAL A 214 9.04 -12.16 -7.72
C VAL A 214 7.96 -13.25 -7.64
N LEU A 215 7.26 -13.33 -6.51
CA LEU A 215 6.17 -14.27 -6.31
C LEU A 215 4.83 -13.68 -6.77
N LEU A 216 4.64 -12.37 -6.51
CA LEU A 216 3.42 -11.65 -6.86
C LEU A 216 3.74 -10.17 -7.13
N SER A 217 2.99 -9.57 -8.05
CA SER A 217 3.03 -8.14 -8.35
C SER A 217 1.62 -7.57 -8.38
N SER A 218 1.41 -6.41 -7.79
CA SER A 218 0.11 -5.70 -7.81
C SER A 218 -0.30 -5.23 -9.20
N ASP A 219 0.66 -5.08 -10.11
CA ASP A 219 0.43 -4.72 -11.50
C ASP A 219 1.38 -5.50 -12.41
N SER A 220 0.85 -6.56 -12.99
CA SER A 220 1.60 -7.40 -13.93
C SER A 220 1.95 -6.68 -15.24
N GLY A 221 1.18 -5.64 -15.63
CA GLY A 221 1.47 -4.82 -16.81
C GLY A 221 2.59 -3.79 -16.54
N SER A 222 2.61 -3.21 -15.35
CA SER A 222 3.60 -2.23 -14.93
C SER A 222 4.97 -2.86 -14.64
N LEU A 223 5.01 -4.12 -14.18
CA LEU A 223 6.27 -4.83 -13.93
C LEU A 223 7.10 -4.96 -15.23
N ALA A 224 6.43 -5.18 -16.36
CA ALA A 224 7.10 -5.21 -17.69
C ALA A 224 7.60 -3.82 -18.12
N ALA A 225 7.08 -2.75 -17.55
CA ALA A 225 7.50 -1.37 -17.80
C ALA A 225 8.56 -0.88 -16.81
N HIS A 226 8.80 -1.61 -15.71
CA HIS A 226 9.83 -1.27 -14.73
C HIS A 226 11.12 -2.02 -15.05
N PRO A 227 12.27 -1.32 -15.09
CA PRO A 227 13.53 -1.94 -15.44
C PRO A 227 13.93 -2.99 -14.40
N ASP A 228 14.50 -4.11 -14.84
CA ASP A 228 15.08 -5.15 -13.98
C ASP A 228 16.08 -4.56 -12.96
N THR A 229 16.68 -3.43 -13.30
CA THR A 229 17.58 -2.67 -12.41
C THR A 229 16.88 -2.16 -11.18
N LEU A 230 15.61 -1.73 -11.27
CA LEU A 230 14.83 -1.25 -10.13
C LEU A 230 14.53 -2.41 -9.16
N VAL A 231 14.07 -3.55 -9.68
CA VAL A 231 13.78 -4.74 -8.89
C VAL A 231 15.03 -5.19 -8.12
N ARG A 232 16.18 -5.26 -8.77
CA ARG A 232 17.45 -5.64 -8.12
C ARG A 232 17.92 -4.65 -7.05
N GLN A 233 17.70 -3.35 -7.26
CA GLN A 233 18.07 -2.34 -6.26
C GLN A 233 17.18 -2.45 -5.02
N VAL A 234 15.87 -2.62 -5.24
CA VAL A 234 14.89 -2.72 -4.17
C VAL A 234 15.07 -3.98 -3.32
N GLN A 235 15.53 -5.08 -3.93
CA GLN A 235 15.85 -6.32 -3.21
C GLN A 235 16.96 -6.16 -2.16
N ARG A 236 17.82 -5.17 -2.31
CA ARG A 236 18.95 -4.90 -1.41
C ARG A 236 18.64 -3.86 -0.33
N LEU A 237 17.42 -3.31 -0.33
CA LEU A 237 17.04 -2.32 0.66
C LEU A 237 16.94 -2.94 2.06
N PRO A 238 17.37 -2.22 3.09
CA PRO A 238 17.13 -2.61 4.47
C PRO A 238 15.63 -2.56 4.78
N SER A 239 15.15 -3.47 5.63
CA SER A 239 13.76 -3.47 6.07
C SER A 239 13.47 -2.27 6.99
N GLY A 240 12.26 -1.74 6.91
CA GLY A 240 11.69 -0.78 7.86
C GLY A 240 11.74 0.69 7.47
N THR A 241 12.59 1.11 6.53
CA THR A 241 12.75 2.52 6.17
C THR A 241 12.43 2.79 4.70
N TRP A 242 11.85 3.99 4.45
CA TRP A 242 11.69 4.48 3.09
C TRP A 242 13.02 5.03 2.57
N GLU A 243 13.44 4.55 1.42
CA GLU A 243 14.63 5.01 0.73
C GLU A 243 14.30 5.53 -0.66
N THR A 244 15.12 6.48 -1.13
CA THR A 244 15.00 6.96 -2.51
C THR A 244 15.89 6.14 -3.42
N VAL A 245 15.27 5.53 -4.41
CA VAL A 245 15.93 4.68 -5.41
C VAL A 245 15.87 5.37 -6.78
N GLN A 246 16.96 5.36 -7.51
CA GLN A 246 17.01 5.91 -8.86
C GLN A 246 17.12 4.80 -9.90
N ALA A 247 16.19 4.77 -10.84
CA ALA A 247 16.21 3.85 -11.97
C ALA A 247 15.85 4.59 -13.25
N GLU A 248 16.64 4.42 -14.31
CA GLU A 248 16.45 5.04 -15.62
C GLU A 248 16.21 6.57 -15.59
N GLY A 249 16.90 7.27 -14.69
CA GLY A 249 16.76 8.73 -14.55
C GLY A 249 15.45 9.17 -13.90
N ARG A 250 14.70 8.25 -13.29
CA ARG A 250 13.51 8.53 -12.47
C ARG A 250 13.80 8.19 -11.02
N GLU A 251 13.20 8.96 -10.13
CA GLU A 251 13.28 8.74 -8.68
C GLU A 251 12.04 8.03 -8.18
N TYR A 252 12.23 7.06 -7.29
CA TYR A 252 11.20 6.28 -6.64
C TYR A 252 11.44 6.26 -5.14
N TYR A 253 10.37 6.30 -4.36
CA TYR A 253 10.43 5.93 -2.96
C TYR A 253 10.15 4.43 -2.86
N ALA A 254 11.01 3.71 -2.17
CA ALA A 254 10.84 2.29 -1.96
C ALA A 254 11.00 1.95 -0.48
N ARG A 255 10.18 1.04 0.00
CA ARG A 255 10.29 0.44 1.33
C ARG A 255 10.12 -1.06 1.23
N CYS A 256 10.94 -1.77 1.97
CA CYS A 256 10.89 -3.21 2.09
C CYS A 256 10.55 -3.60 3.52
N GLU A 257 9.76 -4.66 3.67
CA GLU A 257 9.45 -5.28 4.96
C GLU A 257 9.51 -6.79 4.83
N GLU A 258 10.00 -7.47 5.86
CA GLU A 258 10.02 -8.92 5.92
C GLU A 258 8.71 -9.43 6.52
N ILE A 259 8.10 -10.45 5.89
CA ILE A 259 6.81 -10.98 6.29
C ILE A 259 6.99 -12.27 7.09
N GLY A 260 6.90 -12.11 8.40
CA GLY A 260 6.81 -13.20 9.37
C GLY A 260 7.75 -14.37 9.14
N PRO A 261 7.30 -15.60 9.48
CA PRO A 261 8.15 -16.79 9.43
C PRO A 261 8.43 -17.31 8.02
N SER A 262 7.79 -16.74 6.98
CA SER A 262 8.00 -17.19 5.60
C SER A 262 9.35 -16.76 5.01
N GLY A 263 9.99 -15.73 5.60
CA GLY A 263 11.18 -15.09 5.05
C GLY A 263 10.93 -14.35 3.73
N TRP A 264 9.67 -14.17 3.35
CA TRP A 264 9.29 -13.40 2.17
C TRP A 264 9.36 -11.91 2.48
N ARG A 265 9.58 -11.13 1.44
CA ARG A 265 9.70 -9.68 1.55
C ARG A 265 8.63 -9.01 0.71
N ILE A 266 7.90 -8.09 1.30
CA ILE A 266 7.01 -7.21 0.55
C ILE A 266 7.71 -5.87 0.32
N VAL A 267 7.58 -5.36 -0.88
CA VAL A 267 8.22 -4.12 -1.29
C VAL A 267 7.17 -3.20 -1.89
N SER A 268 7.12 -1.97 -1.38
CA SER A 268 6.34 -0.88 -1.99
C SER A 268 7.27 0.03 -2.77
N ILE A 269 6.88 0.35 -3.99
CA ILE A 269 7.60 1.27 -4.89
C ILE A 269 6.63 2.36 -5.32
N LEU A 270 6.95 3.61 -4.99
CA LEU A 270 6.12 4.77 -5.28
C LEU A 270 6.90 5.73 -6.19
N PRO A 271 6.42 6.05 -7.41
CA PRO A 271 7.06 7.04 -8.25
C PRO A 271 7.06 8.42 -7.57
N HIS A 272 8.23 9.04 -7.43
CA HIS A 272 8.38 10.35 -6.83
C HIS A 272 7.45 11.40 -7.44
N ARG A 273 7.23 11.33 -8.76
CA ARG A 273 6.34 12.25 -9.47
C ARG A 273 4.89 12.18 -9.03
N ASP A 274 4.40 10.99 -8.68
CA ASP A 274 3.00 10.77 -8.35
C ASP A 274 2.68 11.17 -6.91
N VAL A 275 3.62 10.97 -6.00
CA VAL A 275 3.53 11.52 -4.62
C VAL A 275 3.33 13.04 -4.66
N PHE A 276 3.91 13.73 -5.65
CA PHE A 276 3.84 15.18 -5.78
C PHE A 276 2.80 15.66 -6.81
N ARG A 277 2.12 14.77 -7.55
CA ARG A 277 1.12 15.16 -8.58
C ARG A 277 -0.04 15.92 -7.97
N LEU A 278 -0.67 15.39 -6.93
CA LEU A 278 -1.78 16.03 -6.23
C LEU A 278 -1.40 17.40 -5.69
N SER A 279 -0.21 17.50 -5.09
CA SER A 279 0.34 18.78 -4.62
C SER A 279 0.55 19.77 -5.77
N ARG A 280 0.91 19.32 -6.96
CA ARG A 280 1.14 20.19 -8.13
C ARG A 280 -0.18 20.69 -8.71
N GLU A 281 -1.19 19.84 -8.83
CA GLU A 281 -2.53 20.22 -9.31
C GLU A 281 -3.17 21.24 -8.38
N MET A 282 -3.19 20.98 -7.07
CA MET A 282 -3.67 21.94 -6.07
C MET A 282 -2.85 23.24 -6.07
N SER A 283 -1.55 23.16 -6.35
CA SER A 283 -0.68 24.33 -6.43
C SER A 283 -1.06 25.25 -7.58
N ALA A 284 -1.44 24.73 -8.73
CA ALA A 284 -1.86 25.53 -9.88
C ALA A 284 -3.17 26.27 -9.61
N GLU A 285 -4.15 25.61 -8.99
CA GLU A 285 -5.41 26.24 -8.58
C GLU A 285 -5.20 27.31 -7.53
N MET A 286 -4.41 27.05 -6.50
CA MET A 286 -4.06 28.07 -5.49
C MET A 286 -3.33 29.27 -6.09
N LEU A 287 -2.41 29.05 -7.04
CA LEU A 287 -1.72 30.13 -7.73
C LEU A 287 -2.70 31.00 -8.52
N ALA A 288 -3.69 30.38 -9.18
CA ALA A 288 -4.74 31.12 -9.91
C ALA A 288 -5.58 32.00 -8.95
N VAL A 289 -5.94 31.47 -7.78
CA VAL A 289 -6.67 32.23 -6.75
C VAL A 289 -5.83 33.41 -6.24
N VAL A 290 -4.53 33.17 -5.96
CA VAL A 290 -3.61 34.23 -5.52
C VAL A 290 -3.52 35.35 -6.55
N ILE A 291 -3.38 35.01 -7.82
CA ILE A 291 -3.34 35.99 -8.93
C ILE A 291 -4.66 36.75 -9.02
N ALA A 292 -5.80 36.07 -8.92
CA ALA A 292 -7.12 36.71 -8.96
C ALA A 292 -7.32 37.70 -7.82
N VAL A 293 -6.92 37.33 -6.58
CA VAL A 293 -7.00 38.22 -5.40
C VAL A 293 -6.05 39.41 -5.57
N ALA A 294 -4.85 39.21 -6.08
CA ALA A 294 -3.90 40.31 -6.35
C ALA A 294 -4.42 41.28 -7.40
N LEU A 295 -5.05 40.78 -8.46
CA LEU A 295 -5.68 41.63 -9.49
C LEU A 295 -6.87 42.39 -8.92
N ALA A 296 -7.71 41.77 -8.11
CA ALA A 296 -8.83 42.44 -7.47
C ALA A 296 -8.36 43.54 -6.51
N ALA A 297 -7.34 43.29 -5.69
CA ALA A 297 -6.73 44.27 -4.82
C ALA A 297 -6.12 45.43 -5.61
N TYR A 298 -5.44 45.16 -6.73
CA TYR A 298 -4.92 46.19 -7.62
C TYR A 298 -6.03 47.06 -8.20
N LEU A 299 -7.11 46.47 -8.67
CA LEU A 299 -8.26 47.20 -9.24
C LEU A 299 -8.92 48.09 -8.19
N LEU A 300 -9.14 47.59 -6.97
CA LEU A 300 -9.67 48.37 -5.86
C LEU A 300 -8.75 49.53 -5.51
N ALA A 301 -7.47 49.30 -5.37
CA ALA A 301 -6.48 50.35 -5.08
C ALA A 301 -6.43 51.44 -6.20
N TYR A 302 -6.57 51.01 -7.46
CA TYR A 302 -6.65 51.90 -8.62
C TYR A 302 -7.90 52.80 -8.55
N LEU A 303 -9.10 52.23 -8.32
CA LEU A 303 -10.37 52.97 -8.22
C LEU A 303 -10.33 53.97 -7.06
N ILE A 304 -9.90 53.56 -5.88
CA ILE A 304 -9.79 54.45 -4.71
C ILE A 304 -8.82 55.60 -5.02
N SER A 305 -7.65 55.30 -5.60
CA SER A 305 -6.65 56.30 -5.95
C SER A 305 -7.15 57.31 -7.01
N GLN A 306 -7.86 56.86 -8.04
CA GLN A 306 -8.45 57.78 -8.99
C GLN A 306 -9.51 58.68 -8.38
N SER A 307 -10.39 58.16 -7.51
CA SER A 307 -11.41 58.93 -6.83
C SER A 307 -10.77 60.01 -5.94
N THR A 308 -9.75 59.68 -5.16
CA THR A 308 -9.06 60.57 -4.24
C THR A 308 -8.27 61.68 -5.00
N LEU A 309 -7.53 61.28 -6.06
CA LEU A 309 -6.77 62.22 -6.88
C LEU A 309 -7.67 63.24 -7.59
N LYS A 310 -8.80 62.78 -8.12
CA LYS A 310 -9.78 63.67 -8.78
C LYS A 310 -10.32 64.72 -7.83
N ARG A 311 -10.64 64.37 -6.60
CA ARG A 311 -11.15 65.29 -5.57
C ARG A 311 -10.09 66.32 -5.13
N ILE A 312 -8.85 65.82 -4.89
CA ILE A 312 -7.73 66.73 -4.50
C ILE A 312 -7.40 67.70 -5.64
N THR A 313 -7.43 67.24 -6.91
CA THR A 313 -7.14 68.12 -8.04
C THR A 313 -8.22 69.16 -8.25
N GLN A 314 -9.50 68.82 -8.01
CA GLN A 314 -10.63 69.74 -8.04
C GLN A 314 -10.47 70.79 -6.93
N LEU A 315 -10.14 70.40 -5.70
CA LEU A 315 -9.93 71.31 -4.55
C LEU A 315 -8.79 72.28 -4.83
N THR A 316 -7.63 71.75 -5.32
CA THR A 316 -6.48 72.57 -5.66
C THR A 316 -6.77 73.55 -6.81
N GLY A 317 -7.58 73.11 -7.80
CA GLY A 317 -7.98 73.93 -8.92
C GLY A 317 -8.88 75.09 -8.49
N THR A 318 -9.86 74.84 -7.58
CA THR A 318 -10.76 75.88 -7.06
C THR A 318 -10.00 76.85 -6.14
N MET A 319 -9.10 76.37 -5.27
CA MET A 319 -8.23 77.25 -4.46
C MET A 319 -7.42 78.22 -5.33
N ARG A 320 -6.86 77.73 -6.44
CA ARG A 320 -6.12 78.58 -7.38
C ARG A 320 -6.99 79.57 -8.11
N ALA A 321 -8.27 79.19 -8.36
CA ALA A 321 -9.23 80.13 -9.00
C ALA A 321 -9.63 81.26 -8.04
N VAL A 322 -9.82 80.97 -6.74
CA VAL A 322 -10.05 81.96 -5.70
C VAL A 322 -8.84 82.92 -5.50
N GLU A 323 -7.62 82.34 -5.48
CA GLU A 323 -6.38 83.12 -5.38
C GLU A 323 -6.21 84.11 -6.57
N LYS A 324 -6.71 83.78 -7.73
CA LYS A 324 -6.74 84.64 -8.93
C LYS A 324 -7.89 85.66 -8.97
N GLY A 325 -8.68 85.74 -7.90
CA GLY A 325 -9.74 86.76 -7.74
C GLY A 325 -11.14 86.30 -8.17
N ASN A 326 -11.33 85.01 -8.50
CA ASN A 326 -12.63 84.46 -8.87
C ASN A 326 -13.34 83.92 -7.59
N VAL A 327 -13.97 84.79 -6.82
CA VAL A 327 -14.69 84.44 -5.57
C VAL A 327 -16.05 83.76 -5.76
N THR A 328 -16.49 83.53 -7.01
CA THR A 328 -17.75 82.82 -7.33
C THR A 328 -17.57 81.33 -7.55
N ALA A 329 -16.33 80.82 -7.55
CA ALA A 329 -16.02 79.41 -7.73
C ALA A 329 -16.49 78.60 -6.50
N ARG A 330 -17.54 77.78 -6.69
CA ARG A 330 -18.04 76.85 -5.63
C ARG A 330 -17.72 75.42 -5.95
N LEU A 331 -17.32 74.69 -4.91
CA LEU A 331 -17.15 73.24 -4.94
C LEU A 331 -18.47 72.59 -4.57
N ASN A 332 -18.84 71.55 -5.30
CA ASN A 332 -19.93 70.66 -4.88
C ASN A 332 -19.34 69.58 -3.96
N PRO A 333 -19.60 69.58 -2.67
CA PRO A 333 -19.12 68.56 -1.75
C PRO A 333 -19.76 67.21 -2.10
N SER A 334 -18.96 66.24 -2.50
CA SER A 334 -19.41 64.91 -2.84
C SER A 334 -18.68 63.88 -1.94
N GLY A 335 -19.40 63.34 -0.95
CA GLY A 335 -18.90 62.37 0.02
C GLY A 335 -19.17 62.79 1.48
N ASN A 336 -18.84 61.90 2.45
CA ASN A 336 -18.98 62.14 3.92
C ASN A 336 -17.63 62.03 4.64
N ASP A 337 -16.52 62.27 3.93
CA ASP A 337 -15.17 62.19 4.46
C ASP A 337 -14.63 63.61 4.77
N GLU A 338 -13.47 63.66 5.40
CA GLU A 338 -12.78 64.90 5.78
C GLU A 338 -12.50 65.81 4.58
N ILE A 339 -12.35 65.24 3.40
CA ILE A 339 -12.18 65.99 2.14
C ILE A 339 -13.48 66.66 1.75
N ALA A 340 -14.63 66.02 1.94
CA ALA A 340 -15.96 66.59 1.68
C ALA A 340 -16.25 67.74 2.66
N GLN A 341 -15.82 67.64 3.92
CA GLN A 341 -15.92 68.75 4.90
C GLN A 341 -15.06 69.94 4.49
N LEU A 342 -13.86 69.74 4.02
CA LEU A 342 -12.95 70.79 3.48
C LEU A 342 -13.51 71.41 2.19
N MET A 343 -14.32 70.73 1.42
CA MET A 343 -14.93 71.23 0.19
C MET A 343 -16.24 72.02 0.45
N GLY A 344 -16.86 71.85 1.63
CA GLY A 344 -18.13 72.47 2.03
C GLY A 344 -18.00 73.71 2.94
N GLY A 345 -16.82 73.99 3.50
CA GLY A 345 -16.51 75.18 4.27
C GLY A 345 -15.89 76.29 3.38
#